data_a44cdebd7c8ae99e9c56b8d7790179e1
#
_entry.id   a44cdebd7c8ae99e9c56b8d7790179e1
#
_cell.length_a   1.000
_cell.length_b   1.000
_cell.length_c   1.000
_cell.angle_alpha   90.00
_cell.angle_beta   90.00
_cell.angle_gamma   90.00
#
_symmetry.space_group_name_H-M   'P 1'
#
loop_
_entity.id
_entity.type
_entity.pdbx_description
1 polymer ?
#
loop_
_entity_poly.entity_id
_entity_poly.type
_entity_poly.pdbx_seq_one_letter_code
_entity_poly.pdbx_strand_id
1 'polypeptide(L)'
;MSVNQGKVVIIGTSNVGSAVLNKIADFQLASEIALIDLNMDLARGEALDTSHAMSSPYSTNIKIHPGTYEDCRDAAFIVITAGPCILPGETPDRLKLASTNTKIMRSIFSEIVKYTKDAMVIMITNPLDVATYVVSTEFDYPRAKILGTGTMLETYRFRYILAQHYDMDPKNIHGYVLGEHGNDAFVA
;
A
#
# COMPACT_ATOMS: atom_id res chain seq x y z
N MET A 1 2.55 -15.17 22.78
CA MET A 1 1.55 -15.36 21.72
C MET A 1 2.30 -15.18 20.42
N SER A 2 2.45 -16.23 19.60
CA SER A 2 2.99 -16.09 18.27
C SER A 2 1.98 -15.27 17.46
N VAL A 3 2.37 -14.07 17.05
CA VAL A 3 1.61 -13.32 16.04
C VAL A 3 1.56 -14.22 14.81
N ASN A 4 0.36 -14.62 14.40
CA ASN A 4 0.18 -15.38 13.17
C ASN A 4 0.52 -14.42 12.04
N GLN A 5 1.76 -14.49 11.56
CA GLN A 5 2.23 -13.68 10.44
C GLN A 5 1.51 -14.20 9.19
N GLY A 6 0.39 -13.58 8.87
CA GLY A 6 -0.45 -14.00 7.76
C GLY A 6 0.17 -13.70 6.39
N LYS A 7 -0.53 -14.14 5.33
CA LYS A 7 -0.20 -13.81 3.95
C LYS A 7 -0.52 -12.33 3.66
N VAL A 8 0.39 -11.66 2.96
CA VAL A 8 0.18 -10.32 2.40
C VAL A 8 0.17 -10.40 0.88
N VAL A 9 -0.80 -9.79 0.25
CA VAL A 9 -0.86 -9.62 -1.22
C VAL A 9 -0.55 -8.16 -1.54
N ILE A 10 0.40 -7.92 -2.45
CA ILE A 10 0.72 -6.58 -2.95
C ILE A 10 0.29 -6.49 -4.41
N ILE A 11 -0.58 -5.55 -4.72
CA ILE A 11 -1.09 -5.31 -6.07
C ILE A 11 -0.48 -4.03 -6.63
N GLY A 12 0.37 -4.17 -7.63
CA GLY A 12 1.26 -3.15 -8.16
C GLY A 12 2.65 -3.26 -7.55
N THR A 13 3.66 -3.61 -8.36
CA THR A 13 5.04 -3.90 -7.89
C THR A 13 6.08 -2.92 -8.43
N SER A 14 5.63 -1.73 -8.90
CA SER A 14 6.54 -0.65 -9.26
C SER A 14 7.11 0.04 -8.00
N ASN A 15 7.71 1.20 -8.13
CA ASN A 15 8.47 1.87 -7.06
C ASN A 15 7.83 1.84 -5.66
N VAL A 16 6.53 2.11 -5.56
CA VAL A 16 5.83 2.12 -4.26
C VAL A 16 5.61 0.70 -3.74
N GLY A 17 5.17 -0.21 -4.62
CA GLY A 17 4.95 -1.61 -4.26
C GLY A 17 6.23 -2.33 -3.86
N SER A 18 7.34 -2.09 -4.58
CA SER A 18 8.67 -2.59 -4.22
C SER A 18 9.15 -2.05 -2.87
N ALA A 19 8.92 -0.75 -2.60
CA ALA A 19 9.24 -0.17 -1.29
C ALA A 19 8.43 -0.82 -0.15
N VAL A 20 7.14 -1.10 -0.37
CA VAL A 20 6.28 -1.80 0.59
C VAL A 20 6.76 -3.24 0.80
N LEU A 21 7.04 -3.97 -0.28
CA LEU A 21 7.60 -5.33 -0.26
C LEU A 21 8.84 -5.39 0.62
N ASN A 22 9.82 -4.53 0.35
CA ASN A 22 11.07 -4.51 1.09
C ASN A 22 10.85 -4.22 2.58
N LYS A 23 9.95 -3.29 2.93
CA LYS A 23 9.66 -3.00 4.33
C LYS A 23 8.94 -4.14 5.06
N ILE A 24 8.00 -4.80 4.41
CA ILE A 24 7.34 -5.99 4.98
C ILE A 24 8.36 -7.11 5.20
N ALA A 25 9.27 -7.32 4.27
CA ALA A 25 10.33 -8.31 4.36
C ALA A 25 11.36 -7.94 5.46
N ASP A 26 11.90 -6.72 5.46
CA ASP A 26 12.87 -6.22 6.43
C ASP A 26 12.37 -6.35 7.87
N PHE A 27 11.12 -5.95 8.11
CA PHE A 27 10.50 -6.03 9.44
C PHE A 27 9.87 -7.39 9.73
N GLN A 28 9.95 -8.34 8.79
CA GLN A 28 9.45 -9.70 8.97
C GLN A 28 7.97 -9.75 9.38
N LEU A 29 7.15 -8.93 8.71
CA LEU A 29 5.74 -8.74 9.07
C LEU A 29 4.80 -9.80 8.48
N ALA A 30 5.29 -10.64 7.57
CA ALA A 30 4.49 -11.66 6.89
C ALA A 30 5.24 -12.99 6.82
N SER A 31 4.51 -14.09 6.75
CA SER A 31 5.07 -15.42 6.44
C SER A 31 5.07 -15.73 4.95
N GLU A 32 4.18 -15.09 4.20
CA GLU A 32 4.06 -15.22 2.75
C GLU A 32 3.69 -13.87 2.12
N ILE A 33 4.32 -13.54 0.99
CA ILE A 33 4.03 -12.34 0.21
C ILE A 33 3.79 -12.75 -1.24
N ALA A 34 2.59 -12.47 -1.74
CA ALA A 34 2.24 -12.68 -3.15
C ALA A 34 2.21 -11.33 -3.89
N LEU A 35 2.87 -11.25 -5.03
CA LEU A 35 3.02 -10.04 -5.84
C LEU A 35 2.16 -10.13 -7.10
N ILE A 36 1.25 -9.19 -7.29
CA ILE A 36 0.37 -9.11 -8.46
C ILE A 36 0.70 -7.83 -9.23
N ASP A 37 1.01 -7.96 -10.50
CA ASP A 37 1.22 -6.84 -11.41
C ASP A 37 0.72 -7.19 -12.82
N LEU A 38 0.33 -6.19 -13.61
CA LEU A 38 0.04 -6.39 -15.04
C LEU A 38 1.29 -6.82 -15.79
N ASN A 39 2.45 -6.32 -15.38
CA ASN A 39 3.75 -6.80 -15.85
C ASN A 39 4.24 -7.95 -14.96
N MET A 40 3.88 -9.16 -15.33
CA MET A 40 4.27 -10.37 -14.58
C MET A 40 5.79 -10.57 -14.49
N ASP A 41 6.56 -10.06 -15.43
CA ASP A 41 8.03 -10.19 -15.37
C ASP A 41 8.59 -9.24 -14.32
N LEU A 42 7.99 -8.06 -14.11
CA LEU A 42 8.33 -7.19 -13.00
C LEU A 42 8.03 -7.88 -11.65
N ALA A 43 6.82 -8.44 -11.49
CA ALA A 43 6.46 -9.15 -10.26
C ALA A 43 7.39 -10.34 -9.96
N ARG A 44 7.81 -11.08 -11.00
CA ARG A 44 8.79 -12.18 -10.87
C ARG A 44 10.17 -11.68 -10.46
N GLY A 45 10.64 -10.60 -11.10
CA GLY A 45 11.93 -9.97 -10.78
C GLY A 45 12.00 -9.52 -9.33
N GLU A 46 11.00 -8.75 -8.88
CA GLU A 46 10.90 -8.25 -7.50
C GLU A 46 10.80 -9.40 -6.48
N ALA A 47 10.01 -10.44 -6.78
CA ALA A 47 9.91 -11.61 -5.91
C ALA A 47 11.23 -12.35 -5.79
N LEU A 48 11.96 -12.53 -6.89
CA LEU A 48 13.24 -13.22 -6.91
C LEU A 48 14.32 -12.42 -6.17
N ASP A 49 14.44 -11.13 -6.46
CA ASP A 49 15.44 -10.26 -5.85
C ASP A 49 15.26 -10.18 -4.33
N THR A 50 14.02 -9.94 -3.87
CA THR A 50 13.73 -9.92 -2.43
C THR A 50 13.93 -11.29 -1.77
N SER A 51 13.61 -12.40 -2.46
CA SER A 51 13.89 -13.76 -1.94
C SER A 51 15.38 -14.01 -1.77
N HIS A 52 16.21 -13.49 -2.69
CA HIS A 52 17.67 -13.57 -2.56
C HIS A 52 18.15 -12.78 -1.32
N ALA A 53 17.65 -11.57 -1.10
CA ALA A 53 17.96 -10.77 0.07
C ALA A 53 17.55 -11.48 1.39
N MET A 54 16.37 -12.14 1.39
CA MET A 54 15.89 -12.91 2.55
C MET A 54 16.65 -14.22 2.78
N SER A 55 17.52 -14.64 1.88
CA SER A 55 18.41 -15.80 2.09
C SER A 55 19.58 -15.50 3.03
N SER A 56 19.68 -14.29 3.57
CA SER A 56 20.64 -13.90 4.59
C SER A 56 20.41 -14.70 5.88
N PRO A 57 21.49 -15.13 6.60
CA PRO A 57 21.36 -15.84 7.88
C PRO A 57 20.70 -15.02 8.99
N TYR A 58 20.53 -13.71 8.79
CA TYR A 58 19.90 -12.80 9.74
C TYR A 58 18.42 -12.55 9.44
N SER A 59 17.89 -13.11 8.34
CA SER A 59 16.51 -12.95 7.92
C SER A 59 15.67 -14.16 8.31
N THR A 60 14.35 -13.95 8.49
CA THR A 60 13.41 -15.08 8.62
C THR A 60 13.04 -15.60 7.23
N ASN A 61 12.65 -16.86 7.17
CA ASN A 61 12.20 -17.47 5.94
C ASN A 61 10.78 -16.97 5.60
N ILE A 62 10.69 -16.05 4.63
CA ILE A 62 9.43 -15.56 4.09
C ILE A 62 9.27 -16.14 2.68
N LYS A 63 8.12 -16.74 2.38
CA LYS A 63 7.79 -17.19 1.04
C LYS A 63 7.35 -16.00 0.20
N ILE A 64 8.14 -15.61 -0.81
CA ILE A 64 7.84 -14.49 -1.71
C ILE A 64 7.72 -15.03 -3.13
N HIS A 65 6.61 -14.71 -3.81
CA HIS A 65 6.34 -15.24 -5.14
C HIS A 65 5.45 -14.30 -5.97
N PRO A 66 5.51 -14.36 -7.32
CA PRO A 66 4.50 -13.77 -8.16
C PRO A 66 3.17 -14.49 -7.92
N GLY A 67 2.08 -13.74 -7.83
CA GLY A 67 0.76 -14.22 -7.47
C GLY A 67 -0.30 -13.90 -8.51
N THR A 68 -1.50 -14.37 -8.20
CA THR A 68 -2.75 -14.06 -8.92
C THR A 68 -3.80 -13.58 -7.93
N TYR A 69 -4.95 -13.10 -8.40
CA TYR A 69 -6.04 -12.69 -7.50
C TYR A 69 -6.57 -13.84 -6.62
N GLU A 70 -6.32 -15.10 -6.98
CA GLU A 70 -6.66 -16.24 -6.14
C GLU A 70 -5.90 -16.22 -4.79
N ASP A 71 -4.70 -15.64 -4.76
CA ASP A 71 -3.90 -15.45 -3.55
C ASP A 71 -4.57 -14.53 -2.52
N CYS A 72 -5.57 -13.74 -2.94
CA CYS A 72 -6.36 -12.91 -2.02
C CYS A 72 -7.27 -13.75 -1.11
N ARG A 73 -7.55 -15.01 -1.42
CA ARG A 73 -8.51 -15.87 -0.71
C ARG A 73 -8.20 -16.01 0.79
N ASP A 74 -6.95 -16.21 1.12
CA ASP A 74 -6.45 -16.43 2.48
C ASP A 74 -5.48 -15.32 2.95
N ALA A 75 -5.49 -14.19 2.25
CA ALA A 75 -4.69 -13.03 2.62
C ALA A 75 -5.20 -12.40 3.91
N ALA A 76 -4.29 -12.06 4.82
CA ALA A 76 -4.60 -11.22 5.98
C ALA A 76 -4.68 -9.74 5.57
N PHE A 77 -3.78 -9.32 4.66
CA PHE A 77 -3.72 -7.96 4.14
C PHE A 77 -3.58 -7.96 2.62
N ILE A 78 -4.23 -7.00 1.98
CA ILE A 78 -4.07 -6.67 0.56
C ILE A 78 -3.63 -5.22 0.48
N VAL A 79 -2.45 -4.95 -0.06
CA VAL A 79 -1.91 -3.60 -0.25
C VAL A 79 -2.03 -3.22 -1.72
N ILE A 80 -2.69 -2.11 -2.02
CA ILE A 80 -2.93 -1.66 -3.40
C ILE A 80 -2.12 -0.40 -3.67
N THR A 81 -1.12 -0.54 -4.54
CA THR A 81 -0.24 0.53 -5.00
C THR A 81 -0.31 0.71 -6.52
N ALA A 82 -1.14 -0.09 -7.19
CA ALA A 82 -1.27 -0.11 -8.65
C ALA A 82 -1.90 1.18 -9.19
N GLY A 83 -1.38 1.69 -10.28
CA GLY A 83 -1.89 2.84 -11.01
C GLY A 83 -0.77 3.73 -11.55
N PRO A 84 -1.02 4.45 -12.64
CA PRO A 84 -0.09 5.44 -13.13
C PRO A 84 0.10 6.58 -12.12
N CYS A 85 1.27 7.20 -12.17
CA CYS A 85 1.59 8.42 -11.44
C CYS A 85 1.95 9.54 -12.42
N ILE A 86 1.99 10.77 -11.94
CA ILE A 86 2.49 11.92 -12.71
C ILE A 86 4.02 11.82 -12.70
N LEU A 87 4.61 11.75 -13.88
CA LEU A 87 6.06 11.69 -14.01
C LEU A 87 6.71 13.09 -13.89
N PRO A 88 7.99 13.16 -13.46
CA PRO A 88 8.72 14.42 -13.44
C PRO A 88 8.72 15.09 -14.82
N GLY A 89 8.31 16.36 -14.89
CA GLY A 89 8.22 17.14 -16.13
C GLY A 89 6.86 17.09 -16.82
N GLU A 90 5.92 16.26 -16.38
CA GLU A 90 4.54 16.27 -16.87
C GLU A 90 3.72 17.34 -16.16
N THR A 91 2.79 17.97 -16.92
CA THR A 91 1.80 18.88 -16.33
C THR A 91 0.82 18.07 -15.49
N PRO A 92 0.65 18.37 -14.19
CA PRO A 92 -0.25 17.63 -13.34
C PRO A 92 -1.71 17.77 -13.75
N ASP A 93 -2.29 16.73 -14.36
CA ASP A 93 -3.73 16.62 -14.59
C ASP A 93 -4.34 15.65 -13.55
N ARG A 94 -4.68 16.19 -12.39
CA ARG A 94 -5.25 15.41 -11.27
C ARG A 94 -6.60 14.80 -11.61
N LEU A 95 -7.42 15.46 -12.45
CA LEU A 95 -8.73 14.95 -12.83
C LEU A 95 -8.59 13.73 -13.77
N LYS A 96 -7.68 13.82 -14.75
CA LYS A 96 -7.37 12.70 -15.62
C LYS A 96 -6.81 11.52 -14.84
N LEU A 97 -5.88 11.78 -13.91
CA LEU A 97 -5.31 10.77 -13.04
C LEU A 97 -6.40 10.10 -12.17
N ALA A 98 -7.28 10.89 -11.56
CA ALA A 98 -8.42 10.39 -10.78
C ALA A 98 -9.33 9.49 -11.61
N SER A 99 -9.71 9.94 -12.82
CA SER A 99 -10.55 9.14 -13.73
C SER A 99 -9.89 7.82 -14.13
N THR A 100 -8.59 7.83 -14.39
CA THR A 100 -7.85 6.62 -14.78
C THR A 100 -7.72 5.67 -13.59
N ASN A 101 -7.26 6.17 -12.44
CA ASN A 101 -7.00 5.33 -11.29
C ASN A 101 -8.29 4.77 -10.66
N THR A 102 -9.39 5.50 -10.68
CA THR A 102 -10.69 4.93 -10.23
C THR A 102 -11.16 3.78 -11.10
N LYS A 103 -10.94 3.83 -12.43
CA LYS A 103 -11.23 2.68 -13.31
C LYS A 103 -10.36 1.47 -12.98
N ILE A 104 -9.07 1.70 -12.73
CA ILE A 104 -8.13 0.64 -12.31
C ILE A 104 -8.58 0.05 -10.96
N MET A 105 -8.96 0.87 -9.99
CA MET A 105 -9.45 0.41 -8.69
C MET A 105 -10.72 -0.43 -8.83
N ARG A 106 -11.67 -0.02 -9.68
CA ARG A 106 -12.86 -0.83 -9.96
C ARG A 106 -12.50 -2.19 -10.56
N SER A 107 -11.55 -2.22 -11.50
CA SER A 107 -11.07 -3.48 -12.09
C SER A 107 -10.43 -4.39 -11.04
N ILE A 108 -9.53 -3.85 -10.22
CA ILE A 108 -8.85 -4.61 -9.15
C ILE A 108 -9.86 -5.13 -8.14
N PHE A 109 -10.75 -4.27 -7.63
CA PHE A 109 -11.71 -4.66 -6.61
C PHE A 109 -12.75 -5.65 -7.12
N SER A 110 -13.14 -5.57 -8.40
CA SER A 110 -14.02 -6.57 -9.01
C SER A 110 -13.41 -7.98 -9.04
N GLU A 111 -12.08 -8.08 -9.04
CA GLU A 111 -11.39 -9.36 -8.90
C GLU A 111 -11.28 -9.77 -7.42
N ILE A 112 -10.86 -8.86 -6.53
CA ILE A 112 -10.67 -9.18 -5.09
C ILE A 112 -11.95 -9.75 -4.48
N VAL A 113 -13.11 -9.14 -4.71
CA VAL A 113 -14.39 -9.55 -4.10
C VAL A 113 -14.85 -10.94 -4.52
N LYS A 114 -14.29 -11.52 -5.58
CA LYS A 114 -14.56 -12.91 -5.98
C LYS A 114 -13.89 -13.92 -5.06
N TYR A 115 -12.83 -13.53 -4.38
CA TYR A 115 -12.00 -14.44 -3.59
C TYR A 115 -12.10 -14.20 -2.09
N THR A 116 -12.25 -12.94 -1.65
CA THR A 116 -12.29 -12.60 -0.22
C THR A 116 -13.16 -11.38 0.07
N LYS A 117 -13.68 -11.33 1.31
CA LYS A 117 -14.22 -10.13 1.98
C LYS A 117 -13.64 -10.00 3.39
N ASP A 118 -12.61 -10.78 3.70
CA ASP A 118 -12.06 -10.91 5.05
C ASP A 118 -10.71 -10.23 5.25
N ALA A 119 -9.93 -10.06 4.19
CA ALA A 119 -8.66 -9.37 4.23
C ALA A 119 -8.82 -7.87 4.61
N MET A 120 -7.85 -7.33 5.34
CA MET A 120 -7.70 -5.88 5.47
C MET A 120 -7.10 -5.31 4.19
N VAL A 121 -7.75 -4.33 3.58
CA VAL A 121 -7.28 -3.68 2.37
C VAL A 121 -6.66 -2.33 2.71
N ILE A 122 -5.40 -2.13 2.31
CA ILE A 122 -4.66 -0.88 2.48
C ILE A 122 -4.48 -0.21 1.12
N MET A 123 -5.10 0.96 0.97
CA MET A 123 -5.05 1.76 -0.24
C MET A 123 -3.90 2.76 -0.16
N ILE A 124 -3.06 2.81 -1.22
CA ILE A 124 -1.95 3.78 -1.34
C ILE A 124 -2.05 4.58 -2.65
N THR A 125 -2.74 4.03 -3.65
CA THR A 125 -2.88 4.64 -4.99
C THR A 125 -3.54 6.01 -4.94
N ASN A 126 -2.90 7.01 -5.56
CA ASN A 126 -3.42 8.37 -5.66
C ASN A 126 -4.38 8.58 -6.86
N PRO A 127 -5.39 9.48 -6.75
CA PRO A 127 -5.76 10.25 -5.55
C PRO A 127 -6.37 9.35 -4.48
N LEU A 128 -5.73 9.29 -3.33
CA LEU A 128 -5.97 8.28 -2.31
C LEU A 128 -7.40 8.29 -1.78
N ASP A 129 -7.90 9.45 -1.39
CA ASP A 129 -9.22 9.57 -0.76
C ASP A 129 -10.33 9.22 -1.76
N VAL A 130 -10.19 9.66 -3.02
CA VAL A 130 -11.12 9.32 -4.10
C VAL A 130 -11.11 7.81 -4.39
N ALA A 131 -9.92 7.22 -4.50
CA ALA A 131 -9.78 5.78 -4.73
C ALA A 131 -10.38 4.96 -3.59
N THR A 132 -10.10 5.34 -2.35
CA THR A 132 -10.64 4.70 -1.14
C THR A 132 -12.17 4.85 -1.05
N TYR A 133 -12.69 6.04 -1.34
CA TYR A 133 -14.13 6.30 -1.36
C TYR A 133 -14.84 5.40 -2.38
N VAL A 134 -14.35 5.36 -3.62
CA VAL A 134 -14.93 4.55 -4.70
C VAL A 134 -15.02 3.08 -4.28
N VAL A 135 -13.91 2.48 -3.81
CA VAL A 135 -13.93 1.05 -3.45
C VAL A 135 -14.76 0.76 -2.20
N SER A 136 -14.83 1.69 -1.27
CA SER A 136 -15.61 1.52 -0.04
C SER A 136 -17.12 1.70 -0.22
N THR A 137 -17.57 2.31 -1.33
CA THR A 137 -18.97 2.60 -1.58
C THR A 137 -19.59 1.80 -2.73
N GLU A 138 -18.78 1.40 -3.71
CA GLU A 138 -19.28 0.73 -4.92
C GLU A 138 -19.25 -0.81 -4.83
N PHE A 139 -18.52 -1.37 -3.85
CA PHE A 139 -18.35 -2.82 -3.74
C PHE A 139 -18.95 -3.35 -2.42
N ASP A 140 -19.49 -4.57 -2.50
CA ASP A 140 -19.95 -5.31 -1.33
C ASP A 140 -18.74 -5.88 -0.57
N TYR A 141 -18.05 -4.98 0.16
CA TYR A 141 -16.90 -5.26 1.01
C TYR A 141 -17.05 -4.52 2.35
N PRO A 142 -16.69 -5.13 3.50
CA PRO A 142 -16.83 -4.46 4.79
C PRO A 142 -16.01 -3.17 4.87
N ARG A 143 -16.65 -2.01 5.00
CA ARG A 143 -15.96 -0.70 5.03
C ARG A 143 -14.90 -0.60 6.11
N ALA A 144 -15.12 -1.24 7.26
CA ALA A 144 -14.15 -1.27 8.35
C ALA A 144 -12.86 -2.02 8.01
N LYS A 145 -12.83 -2.75 6.89
CA LYS A 145 -11.66 -3.47 6.39
C LYS A 145 -10.95 -2.76 5.22
N ILE A 146 -11.41 -1.58 4.84
CA ILE A 146 -10.78 -0.77 3.79
C ILE A 146 -10.17 0.47 4.45
N LEU A 147 -8.86 0.62 4.35
CA LEU A 147 -8.08 1.72 4.92
C LEU A 147 -7.32 2.45 3.81
N GLY A 148 -7.50 3.77 3.74
CA GLY A 148 -6.56 4.63 3.01
C GLY A 148 -5.43 5.07 3.95
N THR A 149 -4.21 5.24 3.44
CA THR A 149 -3.10 5.77 4.24
C THR A 149 -3.31 7.24 4.65
N GLY A 150 -4.20 7.95 3.95
CA GLY A 150 -4.64 9.29 4.29
C GLY A 150 -3.48 10.27 4.48
N THR A 151 -3.57 11.08 5.50
CA THR A 151 -2.60 12.10 5.88
C THR A 151 -1.46 11.58 6.79
N MET A 152 -1.20 10.27 6.77
CA MET A 152 -0.11 9.67 7.57
C MET A 152 1.26 10.23 7.15
N LEU A 153 1.49 10.38 5.85
CA LEU A 153 2.74 10.95 5.33
C LEU A 153 2.90 12.42 5.75
N GLU A 154 1.84 13.22 5.64
CA GLU A 154 1.82 14.61 6.08
C GLU A 154 2.07 14.73 7.59
N THR A 155 1.49 13.83 8.38
CA THR A 155 1.73 13.75 9.82
C THR A 155 3.21 13.50 10.14
N TYR A 156 3.86 12.57 9.44
CA TYR A 156 5.28 12.29 9.66
C TYR A 156 6.17 13.45 9.19
N ARG A 157 5.85 14.09 8.07
CA ARG A 157 6.54 15.30 7.58
C ARG A 157 6.40 16.44 8.58
N PHE A 158 5.21 16.68 9.09
CA PHE A 158 4.92 17.69 10.10
C PHE A 158 5.76 17.46 11.37
N ARG A 159 5.74 16.24 11.90
CA ARG A 159 6.55 15.87 13.07
C ARG A 159 8.05 16.06 12.82
N TYR A 160 8.53 15.67 11.66
CA TYR A 160 9.93 15.84 11.29
C TYR A 160 10.33 17.33 11.24
N ILE A 161 9.52 18.18 10.60
CA ILE A 161 9.80 19.63 10.49
C ILE A 161 9.81 20.29 11.87
N LEU A 162 8.86 19.97 12.72
CA LEU A 162 8.82 20.48 14.10
C LEU A 162 10.03 20.00 14.90
N ALA A 163 10.39 18.74 14.78
CA ALA A 163 11.55 18.19 15.47
C ALA A 163 12.85 18.90 15.08
N GLN A 164 13.03 19.23 13.79
CA GLN A 164 14.16 20.05 13.33
C GLN A 164 14.12 21.46 13.93
N HIS A 165 12.94 22.07 14.01
CA HIS A 165 12.79 23.43 14.55
C HIS A 165 13.09 23.52 16.05
N TYR A 166 12.72 22.48 16.81
CA TYR A 166 12.89 22.45 18.28
C TYR A 166 14.11 21.64 18.74
N ASP A 167 14.93 21.14 17.81
CA ASP A 167 16.10 20.31 18.06
C ASP A 167 15.78 19.10 18.97
N MET A 168 14.79 18.30 18.58
CA MET A 168 14.33 17.16 19.34
C MET A 168 14.04 15.93 18.46
N ASP A 169 13.89 14.76 19.09
CA ASP A 169 13.53 13.53 18.35
C ASP A 169 12.08 13.64 17.82
N PRO A 170 11.82 13.38 16.51
CA PRO A 170 10.48 13.35 15.95
C PRO A 170 9.48 12.47 16.68
N LYS A 171 9.94 11.43 17.37
CA LYS A 171 9.11 10.53 18.16
C LYS A 171 8.49 11.20 19.39
N ASN A 172 9.09 12.30 19.85
CA ASN A 172 8.59 13.10 20.97
C ASN A 172 7.57 14.17 20.55
N ILE A 173 7.32 14.33 19.26
CA ILE A 173 6.32 15.25 18.73
C ILE A 173 4.96 14.55 18.68
N HIS A 174 3.98 15.07 19.42
CA HIS A 174 2.60 14.65 19.39
C HIS A 174 1.77 15.68 18.62
N GLY A 175 1.41 15.37 17.41
CA GLY A 175 0.61 16.18 16.51
C GLY A 175 0.22 15.38 15.28
N TYR A 176 -0.89 15.75 14.68
CA TYR A 176 -1.46 15.04 13.54
C TYR A 176 -1.85 16.02 12.45
N VAL A 177 -1.73 15.58 11.22
CA VAL A 177 -2.37 16.23 10.08
C VAL A 177 -3.59 15.40 9.72
N LEU A 178 -4.73 16.05 9.63
CA LEU A 178 -6.03 15.45 9.34
C LEU A 178 -6.62 16.07 8.07
N GLY A 179 -7.71 15.50 7.57
CA GLY A 179 -8.41 15.96 6.38
C GLY A 179 -8.02 15.17 5.13
N GLU A 180 -8.08 15.82 3.98
CA GLU A 180 -7.74 15.23 2.69
C GLU A 180 -6.22 15.06 2.53
N HIS A 181 -5.80 13.98 1.88
CA HIS A 181 -4.43 13.87 1.36
C HIS A 181 -4.27 14.82 0.16
N GLY A 182 -4.24 16.13 0.43
CA GLY A 182 -4.27 17.19 -0.57
C GLY A 182 -4.20 18.59 0.05
N ASN A 183 -4.95 19.53 -0.55
CA ASN A 183 -4.90 20.94 -0.14
C ASN A 183 -5.76 21.27 1.08
N ASP A 184 -6.73 20.42 1.42
CA ASP A 184 -7.65 20.62 2.54
C ASP A 184 -7.21 19.87 3.81
N ALA A 185 -5.92 19.57 3.91
CA ALA A 185 -5.30 19.05 5.12
C ALA A 185 -5.11 20.15 6.18
N PHE A 186 -5.29 19.80 7.44
CA PHE A 186 -5.09 20.73 8.58
C PHE A 186 -4.39 20.02 9.75
N VAL A 187 -3.74 20.81 10.60
CA VAL A 187 -3.03 20.32 11.80
C VAL A 187 -3.99 20.25 12.97
N ALA A 188 -3.94 19.14 13.74
CA ALA A 188 -4.69 18.90 14.96
C ALA A 188 -3.77 18.52 16.13
#